data_769e5ecdbe415c764c2f69d5ff921aa0
#
_entry.id   769e5ecdbe415c764c2f69d5ff921aa0
#
_cell.length_a   1.000
_cell.length_b   1.000
_cell.length_c   1.000
_cell.angle_alpha   90.00
_cell.angle_beta   90.00
_cell.angle_gamma   90.00
#
_symmetry.space_group_name_H-M   'P 1'
#
loop_
_entity.id
_entity.type
_entity.pdbx_description
1 polymer ?
#
loop_
_entity_poly.entity_id
_entity_poly.type
_entity_poly.pdbx_seq_one_letter_code
_entity_poly.pdbx_strand_id
1 'polypeptide(L)'
;LAPCADIQDPAARLQACAAALSSRLYADGYTNTRVYTRQDPPAGLLEVVEGRIAEVRVEGPDGRLNRRLRNLLLPLQGTVLRLPELEARVARLERLSGVAGIQASLNRLGSDPTRAVLVITVDSGRRTLQGDLSLRNDGSTGSGQFRGLATLLQGDLVRSGDALLLYGEVNTDSQPNLGYSLASISYTLPLGDRLQISGAFGASRRNLIEFDRPDPDLSFRQLQVLGQADYTLGETLNSRWFGFAGLSVNRTDGYLGARAFPLLLGAGSDGWLRTGFLRFGLAAEGQGERISWSGSAYGLQGVAGLSTAEQLKILGFYGIEPGRSKALGLQLSGVWRPARRWQLTLQAAAQQALNPLTGAMGISLGSDNGLRGLPGQVISGDSGLLGETELSWSAWQHGQAEIQLVPFLGAGRVSTNLQEGTISG
;
A
#
# COMPACT_ATOMS: atom_id res chain seq x y z
N LEU A 1 -12.43 21.33 34.33
CA LEU A 1 -12.74 21.31 35.81
C LEU A 1 -14.08 21.94 36.16
N ALA A 2 -14.88 22.37 35.18
CA ALA A 2 -16.22 22.93 35.41
C ALA A 2 -17.16 22.09 36.33
N PRO A 3 -17.15 20.73 36.27
CA PRO A 3 -18.09 19.92 37.06
C PRO A 3 -17.89 19.96 38.58
N CYS A 4 -16.78 20.47 39.09
CA CYS A 4 -16.51 20.50 40.52
C CYS A 4 -16.58 21.93 41.15
N ALA A 5 -16.87 22.95 40.33
CA ALA A 5 -16.86 24.36 40.81
C ALA A 5 -18.04 24.71 41.74
N ASP A 6 -19.20 24.08 41.52
CA ASP A 6 -20.46 24.45 42.21
C ASP A 6 -20.68 23.70 43.52
N ILE A 7 -19.76 22.82 43.95
CA ILE A 7 -19.88 22.07 45.20
C ILE A 7 -19.38 22.92 46.37
N GLN A 8 -20.25 23.20 47.34
CA GLN A 8 -19.95 24.09 48.49
C GLN A 8 -19.04 23.44 49.53
N ASP A 9 -19.19 22.13 49.77
CA ASP A 9 -18.33 21.40 50.71
C ASP A 9 -16.90 21.22 50.12
N PRO A 10 -15.85 21.71 50.78
CA PRO A 10 -14.48 21.66 50.29
C PRO A 10 -13.95 20.23 50.05
N ALA A 11 -14.33 19.27 50.93
CA ALA A 11 -13.89 17.90 50.82
C ALA A 11 -14.58 17.18 49.66
N ALA A 12 -15.90 17.34 49.53
CA ALA A 12 -16.67 16.79 48.40
C ALA A 12 -16.25 17.42 47.08
N ARG A 13 -15.96 18.72 47.03
CA ARG A 13 -15.46 19.43 45.87
C ARG A 13 -14.10 18.87 45.43
N LEU A 14 -13.19 18.66 46.38
CA LEU A 14 -11.86 18.12 46.08
C LEU A 14 -11.96 16.70 45.47
N GLN A 15 -12.84 15.85 46.02
CA GLN A 15 -13.08 14.50 45.48
C GLN A 15 -13.70 14.55 44.07
N ALA A 16 -14.69 15.44 43.86
CA ALA A 16 -15.30 15.61 42.53
C ALA A 16 -14.29 16.13 41.51
N CYS A 17 -13.40 17.03 41.88
CA CYS A 17 -12.32 17.49 40.99
C CYS A 17 -11.30 16.37 40.69
N ALA A 18 -10.96 15.54 41.67
CA ALA A 18 -10.08 14.38 41.47
C ALA A 18 -10.72 13.37 40.50
N ALA A 19 -12.00 13.09 40.65
CA ALA A 19 -12.74 12.22 39.77
C ALA A 19 -12.83 12.78 38.33
N ALA A 20 -13.14 14.05 38.17
CA ALA A 20 -13.20 14.73 36.88
C ALA A 20 -11.83 14.73 36.17
N LEU A 21 -10.74 15.01 36.92
CA LEU A 21 -9.38 14.96 36.36
C LEU A 21 -8.98 13.54 36.00
N SER A 22 -9.29 12.54 36.82
CA SER A 22 -9.04 11.13 36.53
C SER A 22 -9.75 10.67 35.25
N SER A 23 -11.03 11.05 35.08
CA SER A 23 -11.82 10.74 33.89
C SER A 23 -11.23 11.40 32.66
N ARG A 24 -10.74 12.62 32.77
CA ARG A 24 -10.08 13.33 31.67
C ARG A 24 -8.76 12.67 31.28
N LEU A 25 -7.91 12.35 32.25
CA LEU A 25 -6.63 11.66 32.00
C LEU A 25 -6.85 10.29 31.36
N TYR A 26 -7.88 9.55 31.81
CA TYR A 26 -8.25 8.28 31.20
C TYR A 26 -8.69 8.45 29.75
N ALA A 27 -9.53 9.42 29.46
CA ALA A 27 -9.96 9.74 28.08
C ALA A 27 -8.81 10.16 27.18
N ASP A 28 -7.78 10.84 27.72
CA ASP A 28 -6.58 11.24 27.01
C ASP A 28 -5.55 10.08 26.88
N GLY A 29 -5.91 8.86 27.38
CA GLY A 29 -5.13 7.63 27.21
C GLY A 29 -4.16 7.29 28.37
N TYR A 30 -4.17 8.06 29.48
CA TYR A 30 -3.34 7.79 30.66
C TYR A 30 -4.05 6.79 31.60
N THR A 31 -4.16 5.55 31.19
CA THR A 31 -5.02 4.53 31.79
C THR A 31 -4.64 4.12 33.21
N ASN A 32 -3.35 4.16 33.58
CA ASN A 32 -2.84 3.81 34.91
C ASN A 32 -2.36 5.03 35.75
N THR A 33 -2.52 6.24 35.26
CA THR A 33 -2.31 7.46 36.06
C THR A 33 -3.42 7.59 37.09
N ARG A 34 -3.10 8.02 38.30
CA ARG A 34 -4.03 8.16 39.43
C ARG A 34 -3.98 9.57 39.97
N VAL A 35 -5.11 10.05 40.41
CA VAL A 35 -5.26 11.33 41.08
C VAL A 35 -5.72 11.07 42.51
N TYR A 36 -4.91 11.51 43.47
CA TYR A 36 -5.18 11.40 44.90
C TYR A 36 -5.53 12.76 45.48
N THR A 37 -6.39 12.76 46.46
CA THR A 37 -6.67 13.95 47.28
C THR A 37 -5.75 13.94 48.48
N ARG A 38 -5.01 15.02 48.72
CA ARG A 38 -4.13 15.14 49.88
C ARG A 38 -4.88 15.93 50.96
N GLN A 39 -5.04 15.28 52.12
CA GLN A 39 -5.71 15.89 53.29
C GLN A 39 -4.73 16.50 54.30
N ASP A 40 -3.46 16.10 54.25
CA ASP A 40 -2.39 16.65 55.10
C ASP A 40 -2.01 18.08 54.66
N PRO A 41 -1.49 18.92 55.62
CA PRO A 41 -1.07 20.27 55.27
C PRO A 41 0.04 20.32 54.21
N PRO A 42 -0.10 21.20 53.22
CA PRO A 42 -1.23 22.08 52.93
C PRO A 42 -2.42 21.32 52.37
N ALA A 43 -3.57 21.39 53.08
CA ALA A 43 -4.80 20.71 52.71
C ALA A 43 -5.39 21.25 51.38
N GLY A 44 -6.10 20.41 50.65
CA GLY A 44 -6.78 20.81 49.42
C GLY A 44 -5.99 20.68 48.15
N LEU A 45 -4.94 19.84 48.10
CA LEU A 45 -4.15 19.55 46.91
C LEU A 45 -4.62 18.28 46.24
N LEU A 46 -4.54 18.27 44.89
CA LEU A 46 -4.63 17.10 44.07
C LEU A 46 -3.21 16.64 43.72
N GLU A 47 -2.89 15.40 44.06
CA GLU A 47 -1.63 14.75 43.70
C GLU A 47 -1.84 13.84 42.51
N VAL A 48 -1.18 14.13 41.37
CA VAL A 48 -1.23 13.32 40.17
C VAL A 48 0.00 12.42 40.16
N VAL A 49 -0.21 11.11 40.27
CA VAL A 49 0.85 10.11 40.17
C VAL A 49 0.79 9.50 38.76
N GLU A 50 1.82 9.80 37.97
CA GLU A 50 1.92 9.32 36.60
C GLU A 50 2.03 7.80 36.56
N GLY A 51 1.19 7.17 35.72
CA GLY A 51 1.28 5.76 35.44
C GLY A 51 2.40 5.43 34.48
N ARG A 52 3.28 4.48 34.85
CA ARG A 52 4.45 4.11 34.05
C ARG A 52 4.49 2.63 33.73
N ILE A 53 5.13 2.28 32.59
CA ILE A 53 5.46 0.91 32.23
C ILE A 53 6.71 0.51 33.02
N ALA A 54 6.55 -0.28 34.07
CA ALA A 54 7.65 -0.70 34.92
C ALA A 54 8.47 -1.84 34.30
N GLU A 55 7.82 -2.74 33.56
CA GLU A 55 8.44 -3.91 32.95
C GLU A 55 7.77 -4.24 31.61
N VAL A 56 8.58 -4.76 30.68
CA VAL A 56 8.09 -5.28 29.38
C VAL A 56 8.43 -6.76 29.30
N ARG A 57 7.41 -7.60 29.11
CA ARG A 57 7.53 -9.05 28.89
C ARG A 57 7.02 -9.39 27.50
N VAL A 58 7.76 -10.24 26.79
CA VAL A 58 7.33 -10.79 25.50
C VAL A 58 7.33 -12.31 25.62
N GLU A 59 6.18 -12.90 25.33
CA GLU A 59 5.91 -14.32 25.44
C GLU A 59 5.47 -14.87 24.09
N GLY A 60 5.93 -16.07 23.71
CA GLY A 60 5.59 -16.72 22.46
C GLY A 60 6.49 -17.95 22.21
N PRO A 61 6.17 -18.77 21.20
CA PRO A 61 6.89 -20.01 20.92
C PRO A 61 8.29 -19.81 20.32
N ASP A 62 8.57 -18.66 19.66
CA ASP A 62 9.85 -18.37 19.03
C ASP A 62 10.73 -17.45 19.90
N GLY A 63 11.74 -18.01 20.53
CA GLY A 63 12.64 -17.26 21.40
C GLY A 63 13.50 -16.22 20.68
N ARG A 64 13.74 -16.31 19.37
CA ARG A 64 14.47 -15.29 18.60
C ARG A 64 13.56 -14.11 18.32
N LEU A 65 12.34 -14.38 17.89
CA LEU A 65 11.31 -13.38 17.67
C LEU A 65 11.01 -12.62 18.96
N ASN A 66 10.78 -13.34 20.07
CA ASN A 66 10.53 -12.74 21.38
C ASN A 66 11.64 -11.81 21.83
N ARG A 67 12.89 -12.21 21.66
CA ARG A 67 14.05 -11.37 22.00
C ARG A 67 14.10 -10.10 21.16
N ARG A 68 13.80 -10.22 19.87
CA ARG A 68 13.75 -9.10 18.93
C ARG A 68 12.65 -8.11 19.30
N LEU A 69 11.43 -8.59 19.53
CA LEU A 69 10.29 -7.75 19.89
C LEU A 69 10.52 -7.08 21.25
N ARG A 70 11.12 -7.80 22.22
CA ARG A 70 11.50 -7.23 23.50
C ARG A 70 12.48 -6.06 23.34
N ASN A 71 13.50 -6.18 22.49
CA ASN A 71 14.45 -5.11 22.23
C ASN A 71 13.78 -3.87 21.61
N LEU A 72 12.80 -4.05 20.75
CA LEU A 72 12.02 -2.95 20.14
C LEU A 72 11.09 -2.26 21.14
N LEU A 73 10.63 -2.99 22.15
CA LEU A 73 9.75 -2.48 23.20
C LEU A 73 10.49 -1.96 24.45
N LEU A 74 11.75 -2.33 24.62
CA LEU A 74 12.56 -1.94 25.79
C LEU A 74 12.58 -0.42 26.04
N PRO A 75 12.60 0.46 25.01
CA PRO A 75 12.54 1.91 25.23
C PRO A 75 11.26 2.41 25.88
N LEU A 76 10.20 1.59 25.94
CA LEU A 76 8.96 1.92 26.65
C LEU A 76 9.08 1.75 28.16
N GLN A 77 10.04 0.96 28.63
CA GLN A 77 10.23 0.73 30.06
C GLN A 77 10.65 2.01 30.76
N GLY A 78 9.98 2.35 31.85
CA GLY A 78 10.19 3.58 32.63
C GLY A 78 9.42 4.79 32.06
N THR A 79 8.84 4.72 30.86
CA THR A 79 8.05 5.83 30.30
C THR A 79 6.64 5.90 30.87
N VAL A 80 6.04 7.09 30.78
CA VAL A 80 4.63 7.29 31.13
C VAL A 80 3.78 6.52 30.13
N LEU A 81 2.83 5.73 30.64
CA LEU A 81 1.94 4.94 29.78
C LEU A 81 0.90 5.84 29.14
N ARG A 82 0.90 5.87 27.83
CA ARG A 82 -0.12 6.51 27.01
C ARG A 82 -0.65 5.53 25.97
N LEU A 83 -1.90 5.16 26.10
CA LEU A 83 -2.51 4.07 25.33
C LEU A 83 -2.38 4.24 23.80
N PRO A 84 -2.66 5.41 23.18
CA PRO A 84 -2.50 5.58 21.73
C PRO A 84 -1.08 5.36 21.23
N GLU A 85 -0.06 5.72 22.01
CA GLU A 85 1.36 5.50 21.64
C GLU A 85 1.75 4.03 21.73
N LEU A 86 1.23 3.33 22.75
CA LEU A 86 1.41 1.89 22.89
C LEU A 86 0.75 1.15 21.74
N GLU A 87 -0.50 1.49 21.43
CA GLU A 87 -1.25 0.91 20.30
C GLU A 87 -0.54 1.09 18.97
N ALA A 88 -0.05 2.27 18.66
CA ALA A 88 0.72 2.53 17.46
C ALA A 88 2.01 1.67 17.39
N ARG A 89 2.66 1.44 18.54
CA ARG A 89 3.83 0.54 18.58
C ARG A 89 3.45 -0.92 18.37
N VAL A 90 2.40 -1.40 19.01
CA VAL A 90 1.89 -2.77 18.84
C VAL A 90 1.53 -3.01 17.37
N ALA A 91 0.79 -2.08 16.75
CA ALA A 91 0.43 -2.16 15.35
C ALA A 91 1.65 -2.28 14.40
N ARG A 92 2.75 -1.62 14.73
CA ARG A 92 4.01 -1.79 13.96
C ARG A 92 4.61 -3.19 14.13
N LEU A 93 4.55 -3.73 15.35
CA LEU A 93 5.10 -5.05 15.62
C LEU A 93 4.30 -6.14 14.90
N GLU A 94 2.99 -6.00 14.75
CA GLU A 94 2.15 -6.92 14.00
C GLU A 94 2.49 -7.02 12.51
N ARG A 95 3.08 -5.96 11.95
CA ARG A 95 3.52 -5.94 10.55
C ARG A 95 4.89 -6.57 10.32
N LEU A 96 5.60 -6.90 11.39
CA LEU A 96 6.90 -7.55 11.28
C LEU A 96 6.71 -8.98 10.76
N SER A 97 7.59 -9.40 9.87
CA SER A 97 7.54 -10.76 9.36
C SER A 97 7.86 -11.75 10.48
N GLY A 98 7.21 -12.91 10.41
CA GLY A 98 7.24 -13.91 11.47
C GLY A 98 6.18 -13.74 12.57
N VAL A 99 5.48 -12.60 12.59
CA VAL A 99 4.38 -12.32 13.51
C VAL A 99 3.05 -12.69 12.83
N ALA A 100 2.30 -13.63 13.40
CA ALA A 100 0.95 -13.97 12.95
C ALA A 100 -0.12 -13.15 13.68
N GLY A 101 0.12 -12.82 14.93
CA GLY A 101 -0.73 -11.98 15.76
C GLY A 101 0.00 -11.51 17.01
N ILE A 102 -0.45 -10.40 17.57
CA ILE A 102 0.02 -9.86 18.84
C ILE A 102 -1.18 -9.59 19.74
N GLN A 103 -1.10 -10.03 20.98
CA GLN A 103 -1.99 -9.61 22.05
C GLN A 103 -1.20 -8.84 23.07
N ALA A 104 -1.61 -7.60 23.34
CA ALA A 104 -1.00 -6.76 24.35
C ALA A 104 -1.91 -6.67 25.58
N SER A 105 -1.38 -6.92 26.75
CA SER A 105 -2.09 -6.74 28.02
C SER A 105 -1.26 -5.93 29.00
N LEU A 106 -1.95 -5.14 29.82
CA LEU A 106 -1.38 -4.32 30.88
C LEU A 106 -1.77 -4.93 32.23
N ASN A 107 -0.81 -5.47 32.93
CA ASN A 107 -1.00 -6.06 34.24
C ASN A 107 -0.41 -5.12 35.32
N ARG A 108 -1.03 -5.08 36.49
CA ARG A 108 -0.52 -4.32 37.64
C ARG A 108 0.78 -4.98 38.17
N LEU A 109 1.79 -4.17 38.47
CA LEU A 109 2.97 -4.64 39.17
C LEU A 109 2.78 -4.54 40.69
N GLY A 110 2.51 -5.68 41.33
CA GLY A 110 2.27 -5.72 42.77
C GLY A 110 1.01 -4.97 43.20
N SER A 111 1.07 -4.23 44.31
CA SER A 111 -0.04 -3.46 44.86
C SER A 111 -0.16 -2.03 44.27
N ASP A 112 0.86 -1.54 43.59
CA ASP A 112 0.90 -0.18 43.04
C ASP A 112 0.12 -0.09 41.71
N PRO A 113 -1.03 0.63 41.66
CA PRO A 113 -1.84 0.74 40.46
C PRO A 113 -1.20 1.63 39.38
N THR A 114 -0.17 2.41 39.70
CA THR A 114 0.50 3.32 38.76
C THR A 114 1.66 2.62 38.02
N ARG A 115 2.04 1.43 38.45
CA ARG A 115 3.10 0.63 37.80
C ARG A 115 2.50 -0.52 37.04
N ALA A 116 2.68 -0.52 35.69
CA ALA A 116 2.15 -1.55 34.82
C ALA A 116 3.29 -2.45 34.28
N VAL A 117 2.97 -3.72 34.15
CA VAL A 117 3.76 -4.68 33.35
C VAL A 117 3.07 -4.82 32.00
N LEU A 118 3.76 -4.45 30.94
CA LEU A 118 3.33 -4.70 29.57
C LEU A 118 3.67 -6.14 29.18
N VAL A 119 2.67 -6.99 28.99
CA VAL A 119 2.84 -8.36 28.50
C VAL A 119 2.37 -8.40 27.04
N ILE A 120 3.28 -8.79 26.17
CA ILE A 120 3.04 -9.00 24.75
C ILE A 120 3.10 -10.49 24.47
N THR A 121 1.96 -11.08 24.15
CA THR A 121 1.87 -12.47 23.70
C THR A 121 1.90 -12.48 22.17
N VAL A 122 2.83 -13.25 21.60
CA VAL A 122 3.09 -13.27 20.16
C VAL A 122 2.74 -14.64 19.60
N ASP A 123 1.86 -14.66 18.62
CA ASP A 123 1.66 -15.84 17.78
C ASP A 123 2.71 -15.83 16.66
N SER A 124 3.59 -16.84 16.67
CA SER A 124 4.53 -17.09 15.58
C SER A 124 3.92 -18.09 14.60
N GLY A 125 3.88 -17.76 13.35
CA GLY A 125 3.30 -18.65 12.34
C GLY A 125 3.20 -18.03 10.96
N ARG A 126 3.45 -16.74 10.83
CA ARG A 126 3.51 -16.09 9.51
C ARG A 126 4.76 -16.58 8.79
N ARG A 127 4.56 -17.30 7.69
CA ARG A 127 5.67 -17.78 6.88
C ARG A 127 6.44 -16.57 6.34
N THR A 128 7.74 -16.55 6.52
CA THR A 128 8.62 -15.53 5.92
C THR A 128 8.68 -15.67 4.41
N LEU A 129 8.43 -16.89 3.89
CA LEU A 129 8.34 -17.21 2.47
C LEU A 129 6.90 -17.56 2.11
N GLN A 130 6.33 -16.83 1.17
CA GLN A 130 5.00 -17.04 0.60
C GLN A 130 5.11 -17.09 -0.91
N GLY A 131 4.42 -18.03 -1.55
CA GLY A 131 4.40 -18.16 -3.00
C GLY A 131 2.96 -18.41 -3.47
N ASP A 132 2.66 -17.90 -4.64
CA ASP A 132 1.42 -18.11 -5.37
C ASP A 132 1.72 -18.46 -6.82
N LEU A 133 0.98 -19.41 -7.35
CA LEU A 133 0.99 -19.77 -8.77
C LEU A 133 -0.46 -19.78 -9.26
N SER A 134 -0.73 -19.01 -10.30
CA SER A 134 -2.07 -18.83 -10.82
C SER A 134 -2.08 -19.03 -12.34
N LEU A 135 -3.08 -19.75 -12.83
CA LEU A 135 -3.38 -19.93 -14.25
C LEU A 135 -4.74 -19.27 -14.54
N ARG A 136 -4.78 -18.42 -15.54
CA ARG A 136 -5.95 -17.61 -15.88
C ARG A 136 -6.15 -17.58 -17.40
N ASN A 137 -7.37 -17.25 -17.84
CA ASN A 137 -7.71 -17.09 -19.24
C ASN A 137 -8.27 -15.69 -19.57
N ASP A 138 -7.80 -14.70 -18.82
CA ASP A 138 -8.21 -13.30 -18.91
C ASP A 138 -7.19 -12.40 -19.60
N GLY A 139 -6.28 -12.99 -20.36
CA GLY A 139 -5.31 -12.25 -21.16
C GLY A 139 -5.95 -11.50 -22.35
N SER A 140 -5.16 -10.67 -23.00
CA SER A 140 -5.64 -9.87 -24.13
C SER A 140 -5.36 -10.53 -25.48
N THR A 141 -6.30 -10.40 -26.40
CA THR A 141 -6.07 -10.73 -27.82
C THR A 141 -4.85 -9.95 -28.34
N GLY A 142 -3.99 -10.61 -29.06
CA GLY A 142 -2.75 -10.04 -29.59
C GLY A 142 -1.54 -10.18 -28.65
N SER A 143 -1.72 -10.56 -27.38
CA SER A 143 -0.61 -10.88 -26.46
C SER A 143 -0.79 -12.22 -25.75
N GLY A 144 -1.85 -12.97 -26.03
CA GLY A 144 -2.16 -14.29 -25.50
C GLY A 144 -3.24 -14.28 -24.44
N GLN A 145 -4.25 -15.14 -24.60
CA GLN A 145 -5.42 -15.24 -23.72
C GLN A 145 -5.13 -16.04 -22.45
N PHE A 146 -4.22 -17.00 -22.49
CA PHE A 146 -3.86 -17.81 -21.33
C PHE A 146 -2.69 -17.19 -20.61
N ARG A 147 -2.86 -16.95 -19.30
CA ARG A 147 -1.88 -16.31 -18.44
C ARG A 147 -1.41 -17.25 -17.35
N GLY A 148 -0.10 -17.39 -17.20
CA GLY A 148 0.55 -18.02 -16.07
C GLY A 148 1.25 -16.95 -15.24
N LEU A 149 0.90 -16.87 -13.94
CA LEU A 149 1.47 -15.89 -13.02
C LEU A 149 2.13 -16.62 -11.84
N ALA A 150 3.30 -16.15 -11.45
CA ALA A 150 4.02 -16.64 -10.28
C ALA A 150 4.47 -15.47 -9.41
N THR A 151 4.21 -15.57 -8.12
CA THR A 151 4.63 -14.58 -7.13
C THR A 151 5.37 -15.28 -6.00
N LEU A 152 6.51 -14.72 -5.59
CA LEU A 152 7.27 -15.18 -4.42
C LEU A 152 7.60 -13.98 -3.55
N LEU A 153 7.14 -14.00 -2.32
CA LEU A 153 7.42 -13.00 -1.29
C LEU A 153 8.29 -13.60 -0.20
N GLN A 154 9.46 -13.03 0.03
CA GLN A 154 10.36 -13.37 1.12
C GLN A 154 10.54 -12.16 2.03
N GLY A 155 10.11 -12.28 3.26
CA GLY A 155 10.38 -11.29 4.30
C GLY A 155 11.64 -11.59 5.10
N ASP A 156 12.15 -10.59 5.84
CA ASP A 156 13.32 -10.67 6.74
C ASP A 156 14.57 -11.27 6.08
N LEU A 157 14.88 -10.87 4.86
CA LEU A 157 16.02 -11.39 4.12
C LEU A 157 17.35 -10.85 4.64
N VAL A 158 17.48 -9.54 4.83
CA VAL A 158 18.68 -8.84 5.29
C VAL A 158 18.43 -8.15 6.62
N ARG A 159 17.30 -7.50 6.75
CA ARG A 159 16.87 -6.79 7.96
C ARG A 159 15.44 -7.21 8.33
N SER A 160 15.18 -7.01 9.59
CA SER A 160 13.85 -7.16 10.14
C SER A 160 12.86 -6.19 9.49
N GLY A 161 11.79 -6.75 8.90
CA GLY A 161 10.74 -5.99 8.25
C GLY A 161 11.05 -5.62 6.79
N ASP A 162 12.19 -6.06 6.23
CA ASP A 162 12.40 -5.97 4.79
C ASP A 162 11.58 -7.03 4.03
N ALA A 163 11.37 -6.80 2.75
CA ALA A 163 10.64 -7.74 1.91
C ALA A 163 11.20 -7.74 0.49
N LEU A 164 11.46 -8.94 -0.02
CA LEU A 164 11.78 -9.21 -1.41
C LEU A 164 10.55 -9.80 -2.09
N LEU A 165 10.11 -9.20 -3.18
CA LEU A 165 9.04 -9.73 -4.02
C LEU A 165 9.61 -10.05 -5.40
N LEU A 166 9.42 -11.29 -5.85
CA LEU A 166 9.63 -11.72 -7.21
C LEU A 166 8.28 -11.96 -7.87
N TYR A 167 8.12 -11.48 -9.09
CA TYR A 167 6.91 -11.67 -9.88
C TYR A 167 7.28 -12.07 -11.29
N GLY A 168 6.59 -13.07 -11.83
CA GLY A 168 6.71 -13.52 -13.19
C GLY A 168 5.35 -13.72 -13.84
N GLU A 169 5.23 -13.38 -15.12
CA GLU A 169 4.04 -13.59 -15.92
C GLU A 169 4.42 -14.05 -17.31
N VAL A 170 3.65 -14.98 -17.86
CA VAL A 170 3.74 -15.43 -19.25
C VAL A 170 2.34 -15.54 -19.82
N ASN A 171 2.14 -15.02 -21.04
CA ASN A 171 0.86 -15.12 -21.74
C ASN A 171 1.08 -15.85 -23.06
N THR A 172 0.18 -16.78 -23.37
CA THR A 172 0.21 -17.60 -24.56
C THR A 172 -1.17 -17.66 -25.23
N ASP A 173 -1.18 -17.99 -26.52
CA ASP A 173 -2.41 -18.35 -27.23
C ASP A 173 -2.69 -19.86 -27.12
N SER A 174 -3.69 -20.33 -27.85
CA SER A 174 -4.05 -21.76 -27.96
C SER A 174 -3.01 -22.59 -28.71
N GLN A 175 -2.08 -21.97 -29.45
CA GLN A 175 -1.00 -22.63 -30.21
C GLN A 175 0.36 -22.53 -29.52
N PRO A 176 0.44 -22.44 -28.23
CA PRO A 176 1.43 -21.97 -27.27
C PRO A 176 2.47 -20.94 -27.78
N ASN A 177 2.04 -19.99 -28.62
CA ASN A 177 2.90 -18.86 -28.97
C ASN A 177 3.03 -17.91 -27.79
N LEU A 178 4.26 -17.49 -27.50
CA LEU A 178 4.53 -16.56 -26.40
C LEU A 178 4.25 -15.12 -26.85
N GLY A 179 3.13 -14.55 -26.38
CA GLY A 179 2.72 -13.18 -26.68
C GLY A 179 3.24 -12.16 -25.67
N TYR A 180 3.31 -12.53 -24.38
CA TYR A 180 3.84 -11.66 -23.35
C TYR A 180 4.66 -12.42 -22.33
N SER A 181 5.73 -11.82 -21.86
CA SER A 181 6.48 -12.27 -20.69
C SER A 181 6.95 -11.09 -19.85
N LEU A 182 6.87 -11.21 -18.53
CA LEU A 182 7.35 -10.23 -17.56
C LEU A 182 8.08 -10.95 -16.44
N ALA A 183 9.20 -10.40 -16.04
CA ALA A 183 9.87 -10.74 -14.80
C ALA A 183 10.16 -9.44 -14.04
N SER A 184 9.85 -9.41 -12.76
CA SER A 184 10.18 -8.27 -11.91
C SER A 184 10.69 -8.70 -10.54
N ILE A 185 11.53 -7.87 -9.98
CA ILE A 185 12.05 -7.97 -8.63
C ILE A 185 11.83 -6.63 -7.94
N SER A 186 11.31 -6.66 -6.73
CA SER A 186 11.26 -5.47 -5.87
C SER A 186 11.76 -5.79 -4.47
N TYR A 187 12.43 -4.83 -3.88
CA TYR A 187 12.95 -4.93 -2.53
C TYR A 187 12.58 -3.70 -1.73
N THR A 188 12.05 -3.94 -0.54
CA THR A 188 11.61 -2.91 0.39
C THR A 188 12.43 -3.00 1.66
N LEU A 189 13.03 -1.89 2.08
CA LEU A 189 13.92 -1.78 3.22
C LEU A 189 13.42 -0.72 4.21
N PRO A 190 13.04 -1.08 5.44
CA PRO A 190 12.74 -0.11 6.47
C PRO A 190 14.04 0.52 7.00
N LEU A 191 14.08 1.86 7.03
CA LEU A 191 15.15 2.67 7.58
C LEU A 191 14.67 3.39 8.86
N GLY A 192 14.65 2.65 9.97
CA GLY A 192 14.09 3.11 11.24
C GLY A 192 12.56 2.98 11.29
N ASP A 193 11.94 3.79 12.16
CA ASP A 193 10.52 3.64 12.51
C ASP A 193 9.55 4.28 11.51
N ARG A 194 10.01 5.25 10.74
CA ARG A 194 9.13 6.07 9.89
C ARG A 194 9.47 6.09 8.41
N LEU A 195 10.72 5.77 8.06
CA LEU A 195 11.19 5.81 6.68
C LEU A 195 11.31 4.39 6.12
N GLN A 196 10.78 4.20 4.93
CA GLN A 196 10.92 2.97 4.14
C GLN A 196 11.40 3.35 2.74
N ILE A 197 12.35 2.61 2.20
CA ILE A 197 12.82 2.78 0.83
C ILE A 197 12.52 1.49 0.07
N SER A 198 12.00 1.63 -1.12
CA SER A 198 11.75 0.51 -2.03
C SER A 198 12.41 0.76 -3.38
N GLY A 199 12.90 -0.32 -3.98
CA GLY A 199 13.41 -0.34 -5.34
C GLY A 199 12.77 -1.49 -6.10
N ALA A 200 12.45 -1.27 -7.38
CA ALA A 200 11.95 -2.31 -8.25
C ALA A 200 12.62 -2.25 -9.62
N PHE A 201 12.82 -3.41 -10.22
CA PHE A 201 13.27 -3.59 -11.58
C PHE A 201 12.34 -4.58 -12.26
N GLY A 202 11.88 -4.24 -13.48
CA GLY A 202 11.05 -5.09 -14.31
C GLY A 202 11.59 -5.15 -15.73
N ALA A 203 11.50 -6.34 -16.33
CA ALA A 203 11.81 -6.57 -17.74
C ALA A 203 10.66 -7.33 -18.38
N SER A 204 10.13 -6.81 -19.48
CA SER A 204 9.06 -7.48 -20.21
C SER A 204 9.35 -7.53 -21.71
N ARG A 205 8.75 -8.53 -22.35
CA ARG A 205 8.70 -8.67 -23.79
C ARG A 205 7.26 -8.93 -24.21
N ARG A 206 6.80 -8.17 -25.19
CA ARG A 206 5.50 -8.37 -25.85
C ARG A 206 5.75 -8.66 -27.33
N ASN A 207 5.26 -9.78 -27.80
CA ASN A 207 5.16 -10.09 -29.22
C ASN A 207 3.68 -9.98 -29.57
N LEU A 208 3.35 -9.32 -30.67
CA LEU A 208 1.96 -9.31 -31.16
C LEU A 208 1.70 -10.64 -31.87
N ILE A 209 0.82 -11.42 -31.29
CA ILE A 209 0.36 -12.72 -31.81
C ILE A 209 -1.14 -12.64 -32.12
N GLU A 210 -1.75 -13.65 -32.70
CA GLU A 210 -3.19 -13.72 -33.00
C GLU A 210 -3.67 -12.66 -34.01
N PHE A 211 -2.80 -12.24 -34.93
CA PHE A 211 -3.19 -11.42 -36.08
C PHE A 211 -3.47 -12.28 -37.31
N ASP A 212 -4.44 -11.85 -38.14
CA ASP A 212 -4.65 -12.40 -39.46
C ASP A 212 -3.40 -12.15 -40.33
N ARG A 213 -3.06 -13.11 -41.18
CA ARG A 213 -1.88 -13.01 -42.05
C ARG A 213 -2.08 -11.95 -43.13
N PRO A 214 -1.00 -11.20 -43.49
CA PRO A 214 0.36 -11.30 -43.02
C PRO A 214 0.56 -10.74 -41.62
N ASP A 215 1.14 -11.55 -40.74
CA ASP A 215 1.53 -11.16 -39.40
C ASP A 215 2.63 -10.10 -39.48
N PRO A 216 2.44 -8.90 -38.88
CA PRO A 216 3.45 -7.84 -38.94
C PRO A 216 4.73 -8.11 -38.15
N ASP A 217 4.84 -9.24 -37.43
CA ASP A 217 5.98 -9.59 -36.55
C ASP A 217 6.47 -8.39 -35.69
N LEU A 218 5.53 -7.79 -34.99
CA LEU A 218 5.80 -6.66 -34.12
C LEU A 218 6.15 -7.14 -32.71
N SER A 219 7.24 -6.64 -32.18
CA SER A 219 7.59 -6.93 -30.79
C SER A 219 8.13 -5.70 -30.05
N PHE A 220 7.93 -5.71 -28.72
CA PHE A 220 8.40 -4.66 -27.82
C PHE A 220 9.16 -5.29 -26.65
N ARG A 221 10.26 -4.68 -26.26
CA ARG A 221 10.97 -4.98 -25.03
C ARG A 221 10.92 -3.77 -24.12
N GLN A 222 10.57 -3.98 -22.86
CA GLN A 222 10.47 -2.90 -21.89
C GLN A 222 11.33 -3.20 -20.68
N LEU A 223 12.07 -2.21 -20.22
CA LEU A 223 12.77 -2.20 -18.94
C LEU A 223 12.20 -1.08 -18.10
N GLN A 224 11.92 -1.37 -16.85
CA GLN A 224 11.43 -0.40 -15.89
C GLN A 224 12.27 -0.45 -14.61
N VAL A 225 12.66 0.73 -14.12
CA VAL A 225 13.30 0.91 -12.83
C VAL A 225 12.47 1.87 -12.01
N LEU A 226 12.17 1.52 -10.77
CA LEU A 226 11.46 2.35 -9.82
C LEU A 226 12.27 2.44 -8.53
N GLY A 227 12.41 3.65 -8.00
CA GLY A 227 12.87 3.90 -6.64
C GLY A 227 11.85 4.77 -5.92
N GLN A 228 11.48 4.43 -4.68
CA GLN A 228 10.50 5.17 -3.89
C GLN A 228 10.93 5.25 -2.42
N ALA A 229 10.64 6.36 -1.79
CA ALA A 229 10.74 6.56 -0.35
C ALA A 229 9.37 6.90 0.22
N ASP A 230 9.00 6.21 1.30
CA ASP A 230 7.74 6.39 2.04
C ASP A 230 8.06 6.85 3.45
N TYR A 231 7.44 7.95 3.89
CA TYR A 231 7.62 8.50 5.23
C TYR A 231 6.31 8.46 5.99
N THR A 232 6.25 7.70 7.09
CA THR A 232 5.07 7.58 7.94
C THR A 232 4.82 8.89 8.70
N LEU A 233 3.71 9.54 8.40
CA LEU A 233 3.25 10.79 9.02
C LEU A 233 2.51 10.53 10.33
N GLY A 234 1.67 9.51 10.35
CA GLY A 234 0.90 9.08 11.51
C GLY A 234 0.48 7.63 11.41
N GLU A 235 0.29 7.00 12.55
CA GLU A 235 -0.09 5.60 12.65
C GLU A 235 -0.92 5.37 13.91
N THR A 236 -2.00 4.61 13.76
CA THR A 236 -2.84 4.10 14.84
C THR A 236 -2.95 2.59 14.71
N LEU A 237 -3.65 1.90 15.63
CA LEU A 237 -3.97 0.47 15.49
C LEU A 237 -4.62 0.14 14.13
N ASN A 238 -5.53 0.99 13.68
CA ASN A 238 -6.41 0.70 12.56
C ASN A 238 -6.09 1.48 11.29
N SER A 239 -5.12 2.40 11.31
CA SER A 239 -4.79 3.21 10.14
C SER A 239 -3.34 3.69 10.14
N ARG A 240 -2.81 3.89 8.93
CA ARG A 240 -1.49 4.46 8.67
C ARG A 240 -1.59 5.52 7.58
N TRP A 241 -0.92 6.65 7.80
CA TRP A 241 -0.82 7.76 6.86
C TRP A 241 0.64 7.99 6.52
N PHE A 242 0.96 8.12 5.25
CA PHE A 242 2.34 8.35 4.82
C PHE A 242 2.43 9.25 3.61
N GLY A 243 3.51 10.01 3.53
CA GLY A 243 3.93 10.73 2.33
C GLY A 243 4.89 9.86 1.54
N PHE A 244 4.86 9.96 0.21
CA PHE A 244 5.77 9.22 -0.64
C PHE A 244 6.34 10.08 -1.75
N ALA A 245 7.55 9.73 -2.20
CA ALA A 245 8.18 10.28 -3.39
C ALA A 245 9.00 9.19 -4.09
N GLY A 246 8.89 9.10 -5.40
CA GLY A 246 9.59 8.10 -6.19
C GLY A 246 9.94 8.59 -7.58
N LEU A 247 10.91 7.92 -8.20
CA LEU A 247 11.33 8.12 -9.58
C LEU A 247 11.10 6.81 -10.35
N SER A 248 10.41 6.91 -11.48
CA SER A 248 10.26 5.82 -12.44
C SER A 248 11.01 6.16 -13.72
N VAL A 249 11.78 5.19 -14.22
CA VAL A 249 12.47 5.26 -15.49
C VAL A 249 12.03 4.07 -16.34
N ASN A 250 11.57 4.34 -17.55
CA ASN A 250 11.09 3.35 -18.49
C ASN A 250 11.89 3.44 -19.79
N ARG A 251 12.33 2.30 -20.31
CA ARG A 251 12.89 2.17 -21.64
C ARG A 251 12.08 1.11 -22.39
N THR A 252 11.65 1.47 -23.58
CA THR A 252 10.93 0.54 -24.47
C THR A 252 11.60 0.55 -25.83
N ASP A 253 11.95 -0.63 -26.33
CA ASP A 253 12.52 -0.87 -27.65
C ASP A 253 11.44 -1.52 -28.54
N GLY A 254 11.23 -0.98 -29.74
CA GLY A 254 10.31 -1.51 -30.75
C GLY A 254 11.07 -2.28 -31.86
N TYR A 255 10.46 -3.37 -32.34
CA TYR A 255 11.01 -4.20 -33.40
C TYR A 255 9.97 -4.57 -34.44
N LEU A 256 10.37 -4.54 -35.70
CA LEU A 256 9.65 -5.14 -36.83
C LEU A 256 10.50 -6.30 -37.33
N GLY A 257 10.08 -7.52 -37.07
CA GLY A 257 10.90 -8.71 -37.19
C GLY A 257 12.14 -8.62 -36.29
N ALA A 258 13.29 -8.89 -36.85
CA ALA A 258 14.57 -8.78 -36.12
C ALA A 258 15.19 -7.38 -36.13
N ARG A 259 14.56 -6.41 -36.80
CA ARG A 259 15.11 -5.06 -36.98
C ARG A 259 14.46 -4.09 -35.97
N ALA A 260 15.30 -3.32 -35.27
CA ALA A 260 14.83 -2.21 -34.44
C ALA A 260 14.10 -1.18 -35.30
N PHE A 261 12.91 -0.74 -34.85
CA PHE A 261 12.06 0.16 -35.63
C PHE A 261 11.33 1.13 -34.69
N PRO A 262 11.21 2.44 -35.05
CA PRO A 262 10.59 3.46 -34.20
C PRO A 262 9.06 3.35 -34.19
N LEU A 263 8.54 2.29 -33.54
CA LEU A 263 7.10 2.04 -33.40
C LEU A 263 6.43 2.92 -32.36
N LEU A 264 7.19 3.46 -31.42
CA LEU A 264 6.69 4.24 -30.31
C LEU A 264 6.78 5.74 -30.62
N LEU A 265 5.76 6.49 -30.24
CA LEU A 265 5.76 7.94 -30.33
C LEU A 265 6.92 8.53 -29.52
N GLY A 266 7.86 9.18 -30.18
CA GLY A 266 9.06 9.73 -29.55
C GLY A 266 10.29 8.79 -29.59
N ALA A 267 10.19 7.58 -30.14
CA ALA A 267 11.35 6.72 -30.34
C ALA A 267 12.35 7.35 -31.31
N GLY A 268 13.65 7.20 -31.00
CA GLY A 268 14.71 7.59 -31.89
C GLY A 268 14.82 6.68 -33.11
N SER A 269 15.67 7.02 -34.06
CA SER A 269 15.95 6.24 -35.28
C SER A 269 16.42 4.81 -34.99
N ASP A 270 16.95 4.56 -33.81
CA ASP A 270 17.39 3.27 -33.29
C ASP A 270 16.26 2.43 -32.64
N GLY A 271 15.00 2.90 -32.75
CA GLY A 271 13.79 2.15 -32.36
C GLY A 271 13.48 2.15 -30.87
N TRP A 272 14.22 2.86 -30.03
CA TRP A 272 13.95 2.89 -28.58
C TRP A 272 13.53 4.27 -28.04
N LEU A 273 12.77 4.23 -26.96
CA LEU A 273 12.34 5.40 -26.22
C LEU A 273 12.67 5.22 -24.73
N ARG A 274 13.30 6.21 -24.12
CA ARG A 274 13.48 6.29 -22.67
C ARG A 274 12.77 7.52 -22.13
N THR A 275 11.91 7.31 -21.14
CA THR A 275 11.19 8.36 -20.44
C THR A 275 11.23 8.09 -18.94
N GLY A 276 10.96 9.10 -18.15
CA GLY A 276 10.83 8.93 -16.72
C GLY A 276 10.07 10.08 -16.09
N PHE A 277 9.58 9.82 -14.87
CA PHE A 277 8.80 10.76 -14.12
C PHE A 277 8.99 10.59 -12.62
N LEU A 278 8.81 11.67 -11.90
CA LEU A 278 8.65 11.70 -10.46
C LEU A 278 7.17 11.49 -10.12
N ARG A 279 6.92 10.67 -9.10
CA ARG A 279 5.61 10.51 -8.47
C ARG A 279 5.74 10.85 -7.00
N PHE A 280 4.89 11.72 -6.49
CA PHE A 280 4.89 12.12 -5.08
C PHE A 280 3.46 12.35 -4.61
N GLY A 281 3.22 12.15 -3.32
CA GLY A 281 1.88 12.30 -2.81
C GLY A 281 1.71 11.89 -1.37
N LEU A 282 0.44 11.73 -1.01
CA LEU A 282 0.00 11.24 0.28
C LEU A 282 -0.80 9.96 0.09
N ALA A 283 -0.62 9.02 0.98
CA ALA A 283 -1.40 7.80 1.00
C ALA A 283 -1.85 7.47 2.42
N ALA A 284 -2.96 6.75 2.49
CA ALA A 284 -3.50 6.24 3.73
C ALA A 284 -4.05 4.83 3.52
N GLU A 285 -3.89 4.01 4.52
CA GLU A 285 -4.45 2.66 4.57
C GLU A 285 -5.07 2.40 5.93
N GLY A 286 -6.10 1.58 5.97
CA GLY A 286 -6.76 1.26 7.21
C GLY A 286 -7.39 -0.12 7.19
N GLN A 287 -7.50 -0.71 8.38
CA GLN A 287 -8.09 -2.02 8.59
C GLN A 287 -8.93 -2.01 9.88
N GLY A 288 -10.16 -2.43 9.78
CA GLY A 288 -11.06 -2.71 10.91
C GLY A 288 -11.54 -4.15 10.85
N GLU A 289 -12.43 -4.55 11.75
CA GLU A 289 -12.94 -5.93 11.82
C GLU A 289 -13.59 -6.40 10.51
N ARG A 290 -14.28 -5.50 9.81
CA ARG A 290 -15.06 -5.81 8.62
C ARG A 290 -14.70 -5.00 7.38
N ILE A 291 -13.79 -4.06 7.51
CA ILE A 291 -13.42 -3.17 6.41
C ILE A 291 -11.90 -3.03 6.34
N SER A 292 -11.37 -3.14 5.14
CA SER A 292 -10.00 -2.71 4.82
C SER A 292 -10.06 -1.74 3.64
N TRP A 293 -9.26 -0.69 3.69
CA TRP A 293 -9.25 0.33 2.65
C TRP A 293 -7.85 0.90 2.48
N SER A 294 -7.58 1.39 1.29
CA SER A 294 -6.40 2.20 1.00
C SER A 294 -6.76 3.31 0.02
N GLY A 295 -6.03 4.41 0.09
CA GLY A 295 -6.19 5.52 -0.83
C GLY A 295 -4.89 6.29 -1.00
N SER A 296 -4.68 6.85 -2.17
CA SER A 296 -3.56 7.75 -2.43
C SER A 296 -3.97 8.89 -3.34
N ALA A 297 -3.50 10.09 -3.03
CA ALA A 297 -3.53 11.26 -3.90
C ALA A 297 -2.10 11.59 -4.31
N TYR A 298 -1.85 11.75 -5.61
CA TYR A 298 -0.50 11.91 -6.12
C TYR A 298 -0.39 12.94 -7.23
N GLY A 299 0.81 13.49 -7.38
CA GLY A 299 1.24 14.25 -8.53
C GLY A 299 2.28 13.47 -9.34
N LEU A 300 2.24 13.63 -10.65
CA LEU A 300 3.24 13.15 -11.59
C LEU A 300 3.95 14.37 -12.22
N GLN A 301 5.25 14.27 -12.37
CA GLN A 301 6.10 15.27 -13.05
C GLN A 301 7.10 14.54 -13.95
N GLY A 302 7.00 14.72 -15.23
CA GLY A 302 7.94 14.14 -16.18
C GLY A 302 9.35 14.78 -16.07
N VAL A 303 10.37 13.99 -16.38
CA VAL A 303 11.78 14.36 -16.25
C VAL A 303 12.46 14.34 -17.63
N ALA A 304 12.65 15.50 -18.23
CA ALA A 304 13.25 15.63 -19.58
C ALA A 304 14.68 15.06 -19.67
N GLY A 305 15.49 15.20 -18.62
CA GLY A 305 16.89 14.73 -18.60
C GLY A 305 17.07 13.21 -18.70
N LEU A 306 15.98 12.43 -18.65
CA LEU A 306 16.02 10.99 -18.84
C LEU A 306 15.87 10.56 -20.31
N SER A 307 15.38 11.45 -21.19
CA SER A 307 15.27 11.23 -22.64
C SER A 307 16.49 11.80 -23.38
N THR A 308 16.79 11.27 -24.55
CA THR A 308 17.86 11.81 -25.40
C THR A 308 17.40 13.09 -26.09
N ALA A 309 18.35 13.90 -26.60
CA ALA A 309 18.03 15.14 -27.33
C ALA A 309 17.19 14.83 -28.60
N GLU A 310 17.48 13.71 -29.31
CA GLU A 310 16.69 13.28 -30.46
C GLU A 310 15.25 12.94 -30.04
N GLN A 311 15.08 12.16 -28.99
CA GLN A 311 13.75 11.78 -28.46
C GLN A 311 12.96 13.00 -28.02
N LEU A 312 13.59 13.97 -27.33
CA LEU A 312 12.94 15.22 -26.92
C LEU A 312 12.50 16.05 -28.13
N LYS A 313 13.30 16.09 -29.20
CA LYS A 313 12.92 16.78 -30.42
C LYS A 313 11.73 16.11 -31.12
N ILE A 314 11.71 14.77 -31.21
CA ILE A 314 10.61 14.04 -31.81
C ILE A 314 9.34 14.20 -30.94
N LEU A 315 9.41 14.03 -29.63
CA LEU A 315 8.29 14.24 -28.72
C LEU A 315 7.73 15.65 -28.82
N GLY A 316 8.63 16.66 -28.86
CA GLY A 316 8.24 18.07 -29.00
C GLY A 316 7.52 18.38 -30.32
N PHE A 317 7.83 17.68 -31.42
CA PHE A 317 7.09 17.78 -32.68
C PHE A 317 5.63 17.34 -32.53
N TYR A 318 5.35 16.38 -31.65
CA TYR A 318 4.00 15.94 -31.31
C TYR A 318 3.37 16.69 -30.12
N GLY A 319 3.99 17.77 -29.67
CA GLY A 319 3.47 18.58 -28.55
C GLY A 319 3.71 17.99 -27.16
N ILE A 320 4.53 16.92 -27.05
CA ILE A 320 4.87 16.31 -25.77
C ILE A 320 6.21 16.88 -25.30
N GLU A 321 6.19 17.60 -24.21
CA GLU A 321 7.39 18.11 -23.53
C GLU A 321 7.56 17.39 -22.18
N PRO A 322 8.40 16.34 -22.06
CA PRO A 322 8.52 15.55 -20.83
C PRO A 322 8.77 16.38 -19.57
N GLY A 323 9.56 17.46 -19.67
CA GLY A 323 9.80 18.35 -18.52
C GLY A 323 8.60 19.18 -18.08
N ARG A 324 7.58 19.32 -18.93
CA ARG A 324 6.32 20.00 -18.65
C ARG A 324 5.16 19.06 -18.41
N SER A 325 5.31 17.78 -18.77
CA SER A 325 4.28 16.75 -18.54
C SER A 325 3.96 16.63 -17.06
N LYS A 326 2.71 16.91 -16.68
CA LYS A 326 2.21 16.88 -15.30
C LYS A 326 0.83 16.27 -15.24
N ALA A 327 0.56 15.53 -14.20
CA ALA A 327 -0.78 15.03 -13.89
C ALA A 327 -1.02 14.99 -12.37
N LEU A 328 -2.28 15.03 -11.99
CA LEU A 328 -2.76 14.75 -10.64
C LEU A 328 -3.60 13.48 -10.69
N GLY A 329 -3.50 12.65 -9.67
CA GLY A 329 -4.23 11.39 -9.62
C GLY A 329 -4.73 11.04 -8.23
N LEU A 330 -5.72 10.16 -8.22
CA LEU A 330 -6.33 9.57 -7.03
C LEU A 330 -6.51 8.08 -7.28
N GLN A 331 -6.18 7.25 -6.28
CA GLN A 331 -6.44 5.82 -6.28
C GLN A 331 -7.12 5.45 -4.97
N LEU A 332 -8.16 4.64 -5.05
CA LEU A 332 -8.92 4.15 -3.90
C LEU A 332 -9.15 2.65 -4.06
N SER A 333 -9.02 1.91 -2.98
CA SER A 333 -9.46 0.52 -2.92
C SER A 333 -10.07 0.22 -1.56
N GLY A 334 -11.01 -0.70 -1.53
CA GLY A 334 -11.66 -1.09 -0.29
C GLY A 334 -12.26 -2.47 -0.38
N VAL A 335 -12.26 -3.17 0.74
CA VAL A 335 -12.94 -4.45 0.93
C VAL A 335 -13.80 -4.35 2.17
N TRP A 336 -15.09 -4.59 2.01
CA TRP A 336 -16.05 -4.62 3.11
C TRP A 336 -16.67 -6.00 3.24
N ARG A 337 -16.65 -6.55 4.44
CA ARG A 337 -17.22 -7.87 4.79
C ARG A 337 -18.40 -7.70 5.74
N PRO A 338 -19.62 -7.35 5.25
CA PRO A 338 -20.79 -7.13 6.10
C PRO A 338 -21.19 -8.38 6.89
N ALA A 339 -20.98 -9.58 6.31
CA ALA A 339 -21.26 -10.87 6.93
C ALA A 339 -20.24 -11.92 6.46
N ARG A 340 -20.19 -13.07 7.15
CA ARG A 340 -19.23 -14.18 6.89
C ARG A 340 -19.21 -14.65 5.43
N ARG A 341 -20.33 -14.57 4.72
CA ARG A 341 -20.48 -15.08 3.34
C ARG A 341 -20.46 -13.99 2.28
N TRP A 342 -20.33 -12.73 2.67
CA TRP A 342 -20.42 -11.60 1.76
C TRP A 342 -19.17 -10.73 1.83
N GLN A 343 -18.63 -10.40 0.67
CA GLN A 343 -17.54 -9.45 0.55
C GLN A 343 -17.84 -8.51 -0.61
N LEU A 344 -17.77 -7.22 -0.36
CA LEU A 344 -17.82 -6.18 -1.38
C LEU A 344 -16.40 -5.63 -1.56
N THR A 345 -15.90 -5.68 -2.78
CA THR A 345 -14.63 -5.07 -3.17
C THR A 345 -14.91 -3.86 -4.06
N LEU A 346 -14.26 -2.74 -3.78
CA LEU A 346 -14.33 -1.52 -4.56
C LEU A 346 -12.93 -1.12 -4.99
N GLN A 347 -12.76 -0.74 -6.26
CA GLN A 347 -11.55 -0.13 -6.80
C GLN A 347 -11.94 1.09 -7.63
N ALA A 348 -11.18 2.17 -7.51
CA ALA A 348 -11.37 3.36 -8.32
C ALA A 348 -10.04 4.07 -8.54
N ALA A 349 -9.85 4.61 -9.74
CA ALA A 349 -8.72 5.48 -10.04
C ALA A 349 -9.17 6.64 -10.93
N ALA A 350 -8.56 7.79 -10.70
CA ALA A 350 -8.76 8.99 -11.51
C ALA A 350 -7.41 9.64 -11.78
N GLN A 351 -7.24 10.19 -12.98
CA GLN A 351 -6.07 10.99 -13.34
C GLN A 351 -6.49 12.15 -14.21
N GLN A 352 -6.00 13.33 -13.90
CA GLN A 352 -6.15 14.52 -14.70
C GLN A 352 -4.78 15.03 -15.16
N ALA A 353 -4.52 14.94 -16.44
CA ALA A 353 -3.33 15.53 -17.05
C ALA A 353 -3.49 17.05 -17.18
N LEU A 354 -2.45 17.77 -16.82
CA LEU A 354 -2.39 19.23 -16.97
C LEU A 354 -1.72 19.63 -18.31
N ASN A 355 -0.96 18.69 -18.89
CA ASN A 355 -0.24 18.83 -20.16
C ASN A 355 -0.21 17.47 -20.85
N PRO A 356 0.10 17.37 -22.16
CA PRO A 356 0.33 16.09 -22.82
C PRO A 356 1.38 15.26 -22.09
N LEU A 357 1.10 13.98 -21.88
CA LEU A 357 1.94 13.08 -21.11
C LEU A 357 2.77 12.15 -22.01
N THR A 358 3.90 11.69 -21.50
CA THR A 358 4.57 10.53 -22.09
C THR A 358 3.77 9.27 -21.81
N GLY A 359 3.78 8.28 -22.68
CA GLY A 359 2.96 7.07 -22.55
C GLY A 359 3.12 6.32 -21.21
N ALA A 360 4.32 6.41 -20.59
CA ALA A 360 4.59 5.81 -19.27
C ALA A 360 3.86 6.50 -18.10
N MET A 361 3.33 7.72 -18.29
CA MET A 361 2.58 8.47 -17.28
C MET A 361 1.06 8.35 -17.46
N GLY A 362 0.60 7.76 -18.56
CA GLY A 362 -0.82 7.63 -18.88
C GLY A 362 -1.59 6.71 -17.93
N ILE A 363 -2.91 6.89 -17.90
CA ILE A 363 -3.85 5.97 -17.26
C ILE A 363 -4.45 5.05 -18.31
N SER A 364 -4.62 3.76 -18.00
CA SER A 364 -5.15 2.78 -18.95
C SER A 364 -6.37 2.06 -18.41
N LEU A 365 -7.28 1.65 -19.33
CA LEU A 365 -8.42 0.81 -19.07
C LEU A 365 -8.09 -0.64 -19.43
N GLY A 366 -8.51 -1.58 -18.62
CA GLY A 366 -8.33 -3.01 -18.84
C GLY A 366 -8.43 -3.81 -17.55
N SER A 367 -8.45 -5.14 -17.64
CA SER A 367 -8.53 -6.02 -16.47
C SER A 367 -7.33 -5.88 -15.53
N ASP A 368 -6.16 -5.51 -16.06
CA ASP A 368 -4.95 -5.28 -15.27
C ASP A 368 -5.06 -4.01 -14.38
N ASN A 369 -5.99 -3.12 -14.71
CA ASN A 369 -6.23 -1.88 -13.96
C ASN A 369 -7.60 -1.87 -13.23
N GLY A 370 -8.20 -3.04 -13.05
CA GLY A 370 -9.41 -3.20 -12.25
C GLY A 370 -10.72 -3.05 -13.03
N LEU A 371 -10.74 -3.31 -14.34
CA LEU A 371 -11.98 -3.41 -15.12
C LEU A 371 -12.15 -4.84 -15.64
N ARG A 372 -12.77 -5.70 -14.85
CA ARG A 372 -13.07 -7.09 -15.22
C ARG A 372 -13.92 -7.16 -16.46
N GLY A 373 -13.71 -8.22 -17.26
CA GLY A 373 -14.44 -8.43 -18.51
C GLY A 373 -13.83 -7.72 -19.71
N LEU A 374 -12.89 -6.81 -19.51
CA LEU A 374 -12.06 -6.28 -20.58
C LEU A 374 -10.75 -7.08 -20.70
N PRO A 375 -10.12 -7.12 -21.88
CA PRO A 375 -8.75 -7.61 -22.02
C PRO A 375 -7.78 -6.84 -21.13
N GLY A 376 -6.60 -7.39 -20.85
CA GLY A 376 -5.61 -6.88 -19.88
C GLY A 376 -5.38 -5.37 -19.92
N GLN A 377 -4.91 -4.85 -21.06
CA GLN A 377 -4.77 -3.41 -21.30
C GLN A 377 -5.32 -3.07 -22.68
N VAL A 378 -6.45 -2.37 -22.73
CA VAL A 378 -7.17 -2.09 -23.99
C VAL A 378 -6.81 -0.72 -24.55
N ILE A 379 -6.90 0.31 -23.71
CA ILE A 379 -6.79 1.71 -24.11
C ILE A 379 -6.06 2.48 -23.01
N SER A 380 -5.21 3.41 -23.41
CA SER A 380 -4.56 4.35 -22.50
C SER A 380 -4.77 5.79 -22.96
N GLY A 381 -4.76 6.71 -22.03
CA GLY A 381 -4.89 8.14 -22.27
C GLY A 381 -4.14 8.96 -21.20
N ASP A 382 -4.12 10.28 -21.40
CA ASP A 382 -3.48 11.21 -20.47
C ASP A 382 -4.32 11.42 -19.22
N SER A 383 -5.64 11.54 -19.40
CA SER A 383 -6.63 11.71 -18.32
C SER A 383 -7.63 10.58 -18.34
N GLY A 384 -8.17 10.25 -17.18
CA GLY A 384 -9.18 9.19 -17.11
C GLY A 384 -9.78 9.00 -15.73
N LEU A 385 -10.86 8.27 -15.72
CA LEU A 385 -11.58 7.80 -14.53
C LEU A 385 -11.97 6.34 -14.77
N LEU A 386 -11.76 5.50 -13.79
CA LEU A 386 -12.23 4.12 -13.79
C LEU A 386 -12.71 3.72 -12.40
N GLY A 387 -13.64 2.79 -12.37
CA GLY A 387 -14.14 2.22 -11.13
C GLY A 387 -14.74 0.85 -11.37
N GLU A 388 -14.54 -0.04 -10.42
CA GLU A 388 -15.08 -1.38 -10.40
C GLU A 388 -15.58 -1.76 -9.02
N THR A 389 -16.66 -2.50 -8.98
CA THR A 389 -17.18 -3.12 -7.76
C THR A 389 -17.44 -4.60 -7.98
N GLU A 390 -17.07 -5.44 -7.05
CA GLU A 390 -17.30 -6.87 -7.05
C GLU A 390 -18.03 -7.28 -5.77
N LEU A 391 -19.09 -8.07 -5.91
CA LEU A 391 -19.82 -8.62 -4.78
C LEU A 391 -19.57 -10.14 -4.73
N SER A 392 -18.72 -10.62 -3.82
CA SER A 392 -18.46 -12.03 -3.63
C SER A 392 -19.45 -12.63 -2.63
N TRP A 393 -20.10 -13.70 -3.02
CA TRP A 393 -21.01 -14.48 -2.17
C TRP A 393 -20.57 -15.94 -2.12
N SER A 394 -20.22 -16.42 -0.91
CA SER A 394 -19.94 -17.84 -0.64
C SER A 394 -21.26 -18.63 -0.63
N ALA A 395 -21.63 -19.16 -1.78
CA ALA A 395 -22.89 -19.89 -1.95
C ALA A 395 -22.86 -21.26 -1.27
N TRP A 396 -21.72 -21.92 -1.26
CA TRP A 396 -21.53 -23.23 -0.66
C TRP A 396 -20.09 -23.38 -0.12
N GLN A 397 -19.97 -24.00 1.05
CA GLN A 397 -18.68 -24.31 1.70
C GLN A 397 -18.76 -25.67 2.38
N HIS A 398 -17.82 -26.57 2.06
CA HIS A 398 -17.69 -27.86 2.69
C HIS A 398 -16.21 -28.24 2.83
N GLY A 399 -15.73 -28.36 4.08
CA GLY A 399 -14.33 -28.62 4.36
C GLY A 399 -13.44 -27.50 3.81
N GLN A 400 -12.52 -27.83 2.90
CA GLN A 400 -11.66 -26.88 2.21
C GLN A 400 -12.20 -26.38 0.86
N ALA A 401 -13.33 -26.93 0.41
CA ALA A 401 -13.95 -26.56 -0.87
C ALA A 401 -14.99 -25.46 -0.67
N GLU A 402 -14.95 -24.44 -1.51
CA GLU A 402 -15.86 -23.31 -1.51
C GLU A 402 -16.29 -22.97 -2.94
N ILE A 403 -17.58 -22.65 -3.11
CA ILE A 403 -18.14 -22.11 -4.34
C ILE A 403 -18.56 -20.68 -4.07
N GLN A 404 -17.95 -19.74 -4.81
CA GLN A 404 -18.27 -18.32 -4.74
C GLN A 404 -18.91 -17.85 -6.05
N LEU A 405 -19.96 -17.03 -5.92
CA LEU A 405 -20.51 -16.26 -7.03
C LEU A 405 -20.03 -14.83 -6.89
N VAL A 406 -19.44 -14.28 -7.97
CA VAL A 406 -18.81 -12.97 -7.96
C VAL A 406 -19.33 -12.10 -9.10
N PRO A 407 -20.58 -11.56 -8.99
CA PRO A 407 -21.03 -10.52 -9.90
C PRO A 407 -20.15 -9.27 -9.75
N PHE A 408 -19.86 -8.62 -10.87
CA PHE A 408 -19.06 -7.41 -10.92
C PHE A 408 -19.67 -6.38 -11.85
N LEU A 409 -19.37 -5.12 -11.63
CA LEU A 409 -19.72 -3.99 -12.46
C LEU A 409 -18.54 -3.03 -12.50
N GLY A 410 -18.10 -2.69 -13.71
CA GLY A 410 -17.01 -1.73 -13.89
C GLY A 410 -17.32 -0.78 -15.04
N ALA A 411 -16.80 0.43 -14.95
CA ALA A 411 -16.87 1.42 -16.00
C ALA A 411 -15.62 2.29 -15.98
N GLY A 412 -15.22 2.80 -17.15
CA GLY A 412 -14.08 3.67 -17.27
C GLY A 412 -14.15 4.56 -18.51
N ARG A 413 -13.41 5.66 -18.44
CA ARG A 413 -13.25 6.59 -19.55
C ARG A 413 -11.83 7.14 -19.53
N VAL A 414 -11.18 7.18 -20.69
CA VAL A 414 -9.89 7.84 -20.88
C VAL A 414 -9.97 8.84 -22.02
N SER A 415 -9.12 9.86 -21.94
CA SER A 415 -8.95 10.86 -22.99
C SER A 415 -7.47 11.19 -23.16
N THR A 416 -7.07 11.59 -24.37
CA THR A 416 -5.74 12.05 -24.67
C THR A 416 -5.75 13.55 -25.04
N ASN A 417 -4.73 14.28 -24.64
CA ASN A 417 -4.56 15.69 -24.95
C ASN A 417 -3.92 15.91 -26.33
N LEU A 418 -3.47 14.84 -27.01
CA LEU A 418 -2.83 14.93 -28.34
C LEU A 418 -3.85 14.90 -29.48
N GLN A 419 -5.01 14.33 -29.27
CA GLN A 419 -6.12 14.29 -30.24
C GLN A 419 -7.42 14.51 -29.47
N GLU A 420 -8.37 15.24 -30.03
CA GLU A 420 -9.73 15.35 -29.51
C GLU A 420 -10.43 13.99 -29.65
N GLY A 421 -10.09 13.06 -28.80
CA GLY A 421 -10.66 11.71 -28.78
C GLY A 421 -10.93 11.28 -27.35
N THR A 422 -12.17 10.87 -27.07
CA THR A 422 -12.55 10.25 -25.81
C THR A 422 -13.12 8.87 -26.10
N ILE A 423 -12.60 7.86 -25.39
CA ILE A 423 -13.09 6.49 -25.49
C ILE A 423 -13.61 6.07 -24.13
N SER A 424 -14.83 5.51 -24.10
CA SER A 424 -15.48 4.95 -22.90
C SER A 424 -15.77 3.47 -23.11
N GLY A 425 -15.60 2.69 -22.08
CA GLY A 425 -15.91 1.26 -22.02
C GLY A 425 -16.62 0.89 -20.71
#